data_8562a772bcdc0dbbd77b30502a6fbf75
#
_entry.id   8562a772bcdc0dbbd77b30502a6fbf75
#
_cell.length_a   1.000
_cell.length_b   1.000
_cell.length_c   1.000
_cell.angle_alpha   90.00
_cell.angle_beta   90.00
_cell.angle_gamma   90.00
#
_symmetry.space_group_name_H-M   'P 1'
#
loop_
_entity.id
_entity.type
_entity.pdbx_description
1 polymer ?
#
loop_
_entity_poly.entity_id
_entity_poly.type
_entity_poly.pdbx_seq_one_letter_code
_entity_poly.pdbx_strand_id
1 'polypeptide(L)'
;MCEQEKIGHPDIYTEFGKYTVGESGAIILSVLEQKQQNDTELWYMVDNSLMNTIPDAWSIFEKFILLPVNKWDKEYTRVNIGGISCDHSDYYNSEDMNQEVHLPRIDGKDKEPLYIGFFHTGAYQDSISGYGGIKHCLIPSPKYILVDRDEKGNYFDTVYSEEQQVGHMLKILGYKAEEHLDGMTLES
;
A
#
# COMPACT_ATOMS: atom_id res chain seq x y z
N MET A 1 -0.99 27.17 32.81
CA MET A 1 -0.87 28.27 31.82
C MET A 1 -2.10 29.18 31.89
N CYS A 2 -3.33 28.77 31.54
CA CYS A 2 -4.50 29.66 31.55
C CYS A 2 -4.76 30.35 32.93
N GLU A 3 -4.67 29.62 34.03
CA GLU A 3 -4.81 30.17 35.36
C GLU A 3 -3.72 31.19 35.73
N GLN A 4 -2.48 30.93 35.32
CA GLN A 4 -1.33 31.83 35.56
C GLN A 4 -1.50 33.15 34.81
N GLU A 5 -2.02 33.08 33.56
CA GLU A 5 -2.25 34.24 32.69
C GLU A 5 -3.63 34.88 32.92
N LYS A 6 -4.45 34.36 33.84
CA LYS A 6 -5.80 34.82 34.13
C LYS A 6 -6.72 34.92 32.91
N ILE A 7 -6.57 34.00 31.96
CA ILE A 7 -7.43 33.87 30.78
C ILE A 7 -8.40 32.71 30.99
N GLY A 8 -9.57 32.77 30.33
CA GLY A 8 -10.53 31.67 30.36
C GLY A 8 -9.94 30.38 29.74
N HIS A 9 -10.34 29.24 30.27
CA HIS A 9 -10.01 27.97 29.66
C HIS A 9 -10.71 27.86 28.30
N PRO A 10 -10.00 27.49 27.22
CA PRO A 10 -10.63 27.28 25.91
C PRO A 10 -11.48 26.01 25.92
N ASP A 11 -12.53 26.00 25.11
CA ASP A 11 -13.23 24.79 24.74
C ASP A 11 -12.33 23.99 23.78
N ILE A 12 -12.23 22.68 23.98
CA ILE A 12 -11.41 21.80 23.19
C ILE A 12 -12.33 20.90 22.38
N TYR A 13 -12.19 20.98 21.05
CA TYR A 13 -12.86 20.09 20.09
C TYR A 13 -11.82 19.16 19.49
N THR A 14 -12.16 17.88 19.38
CA THR A 14 -11.25 16.86 18.87
C THR A 14 -11.96 16.00 17.83
N GLU A 15 -11.20 15.55 16.82
CA GLU A 15 -11.65 14.61 15.80
C GLU A 15 -10.76 13.37 15.86
N PHE A 16 -11.38 12.19 15.90
CA PHE A 16 -10.70 10.90 16.06
C PHE A 16 -10.94 9.94 14.89
N GLY A 17 -11.30 10.44 13.71
CA GLY A 17 -11.66 9.61 12.55
C GLY A 17 -10.62 8.55 12.24
N LYS A 18 -9.37 8.94 12.03
CA LYS A 18 -8.27 8.00 11.73
C LYS A 18 -8.02 7.01 12.86
N TYR A 19 -8.03 7.46 14.10
CA TYR A 19 -7.87 6.59 15.28
C TYR A 19 -8.94 5.49 15.31
N THR A 20 -10.19 5.84 14.94
CA THR A 20 -11.33 4.91 14.99
C THR A 20 -11.25 3.84 13.90
N VAL A 21 -10.83 4.19 12.69
CA VAL A 21 -10.90 3.26 11.54
C VAL A 21 -9.53 2.81 11.00
N GLY A 22 -8.44 3.41 11.45
CA GLY A 22 -7.10 3.09 10.95
C GLY A 22 -6.75 1.61 11.03
N GLU A 23 -7.04 0.97 12.15
CA GLU A 23 -6.73 -0.44 12.40
C GLU A 23 -7.56 -1.42 11.53
N SER A 24 -8.64 -0.95 10.89
CA SER A 24 -9.51 -1.80 10.08
C SER A 24 -8.98 -2.12 8.68
N GLY A 25 -7.87 -1.52 8.27
CA GLY A 25 -7.33 -1.68 6.93
C GLY A 25 -5.90 -2.20 6.90
N ALA A 26 -5.62 -2.97 5.86
CA ALA A 26 -4.28 -3.41 5.50
C ALA A 26 -4.12 -3.41 3.97
N ILE A 27 -2.89 -3.15 3.51
CA ILE A 27 -2.51 -3.24 2.10
C ILE A 27 -1.47 -4.33 1.98
N ILE A 28 -1.73 -5.32 1.15
CA ILE A 28 -0.82 -6.44 0.90
C ILE A 28 -0.22 -6.28 -0.49
N LEU A 29 1.10 -6.32 -0.57
CA LEU A 29 1.86 -6.20 -1.79
C LEU A 29 2.76 -7.42 -1.97
N SER A 30 2.99 -7.81 -3.22
CA SER A 30 3.98 -8.85 -3.53
C SER A 30 5.33 -8.22 -3.92
N VAL A 31 6.41 -8.84 -3.48
CA VAL A 31 7.76 -8.46 -3.88
C VAL A 31 8.04 -9.15 -5.23
N LEU A 32 8.18 -8.34 -6.28
CA LEU A 32 8.45 -8.81 -7.63
C LEU A 32 9.90 -9.26 -7.82
N GLU A 33 10.82 -8.44 -7.31
CA GLU A 33 12.26 -8.69 -7.44
C GLU A 33 13.06 -7.98 -6.35
N GLN A 34 14.33 -8.37 -6.23
CA GLN A 34 15.31 -7.66 -5.42
C GLN A 34 16.38 -7.03 -6.31
N LYS A 35 16.82 -5.83 -5.92
CA LYS A 35 17.87 -5.09 -6.61
C LYS A 35 18.95 -4.68 -5.61
N GLN A 36 20.17 -5.17 -5.80
CA GLN A 36 21.32 -4.66 -5.07
C GLN A 36 21.80 -3.37 -5.72
N GLN A 37 21.63 -2.24 -5.02
CA GLN A 37 22.05 -0.93 -5.53
C GLN A 37 23.56 -0.69 -5.34
N ASN A 38 24.04 -1.08 -4.16
CA ASN A 38 25.46 -1.03 -3.79
C ASN A 38 25.70 -2.03 -2.64
N ASP A 39 26.87 -2.04 -2.05
CA ASP A 39 27.26 -3.02 -1.02
C ASP A 39 26.38 -2.99 0.24
N THR A 40 25.66 -1.89 0.49
CA THR A 40 24.87 -1.67 1.70
C THR A 40 23.36 -1.53 1.46
N GLU A 41 22.94 -1.31 0.21
CA GLU A 41 21.54 -1.02 -0.13
C GLU A 41 20.93 -2.12 -0.97
N LEU A 42 20.06 -2.89 -0.34
CA LEU A 42 19.20 -3.88 -0.98
C LEU A 42 17.78 -3.32 -1.09
N TRP A 43 17.22 -3.39 -2.28
CA TRP A 43 15.86 -2.93 -2.58
C TRP A 43 14.96 -4.12 -2.91
N TYR A 44 13.75 -4.10 -2.36
CA TYR A 44 12.65 -4.98 -2.75
C TYR A 44 11.64 -4.16 -3.54
N MET A 45 11.44 -4.53 -4.80
CA MET A 45 10.48 -3.87 -5.69
C MET A 45 9.12 -4.54 -5.56
N VAL A 46 8.10 -3.77 -5.27
CA VAL A 46 6.73 -4.28 -5.06
C VAL A 46 5.85 -4.07 -6.30
N ASP A 47 4.75 -4.79 -6.37
CA ASP A 47 3.81 -4.84 -7.50
C ASP A 47 2.85 -3.65 -7.59
N ASN A 48 3.03 -2.63 -6.77
CA ASN A 48 2.21 -1.42 -6.82
C ASN A 48 3.05 -0.17 -6.49
N SER A 49 2.43 1.00 -6.58
CA SER A 49 3.04 2.26 -6.17
C SER A 49 2.71 2.58 -4.71
N LEU A 50 3.74 2.80 -3.91
CA LEU A 50 3.59 3.24 -2.52
C LEU A 50 2.98 4.64 -2.43
N MET A 51 3.23 5.50 -3.41
CA MET A 51 2.60 6.80 -3.50
C MET A 51 1.08 6.71 -3.67
N ASN A 52 0.59 5.70 -4.39
CA ASN A 52 -0.83 5.48 -4.61
C ASN A 52 -1.49 4.73 -3.46
N THR A 53 -0.79 3.78 -2.85
CA THR A 53 -1.37 2.90 -1.82
C THR A 53 -1.28 3.45 -0.41
N ILE A 54 -0.18 4.13 -0.08
CA ILE A 54 0.07 4.73 1.25
C ILE A 54 0.59 6.17 1.13
N PRO A 55 -0.20 7.10 0.55
CA PRO A 55 0.24 8.47 0.30
C PRO A 55 0.70 9.21 1.55
N ASP A 56 0.20 8.92 2.72
CA ASP A 56 0.63 9.56 3.96
C ASP A 56 2.09 9.22 4.32
N ALA A 57 2.65 8.14 3.76
CA ALA A 57 4.06 7.81 3.97
C ALA A 57 5.00 8.90 3.42
N TRP A 58 4.73 9.40 2.21
CA TRP A 58 5.56 10.43 1.59
C TRP A 58 5.08 11.85 1.87
N SER A 59 3.76 12.07 2.04
CA SER A 59 3.20 13.41 2.19
C SER A 59 3.38 14.00 3.58
N ILE A 60 3.27 13.18 4.61
CA ILE A 60 3.38 13.60 6.01
C ILE A 60 4.33 12.72 6.85
N PHE A 61 5.12 11.87 6.20
CA PHE A 61 6.07 10.96 6.84
C PHE A 61 5.43 10.03 7.87
N GLU A 62 4.21 9.55 7.59
CA GLU A 62 3.53 8.60 8.44
C GLU A 62 4.19 7.23 8.40
N LYS A 63 4.29 6.61 9.58
CA LYS A 63 4.83 5.27 9.73
C LYS A 63 3.70 4.26 9.82
N PHE A 64 3.81 3.21 9.03
CA PHE A 64 2.89 2.09 9.06
C PHE A 64 3.53 0.87 9.74
N ILE A 65 2.71 0.01 10.31
CA ILE A 65 3.16 -1.31 10.75
C ILE A 65 3.41 -2.13 9.48
N LEU A 66 4.66 -2.49 9.24
CA LEU A 66 5.09 -3.30 8.10
C LEU A 66 5.50 -4.69 8.59
N LEU A 67 4.85 -5.71 8.08
CA LEU A 67 5.14 -7.10 8.42
C LEU A 67 5.17 -7.96 7.15
N PRO A 68 6.00 -9.02 7.10
CA PRO A 68 5.83 -10.05 6.08
C PRO A 68 4.54 -10.82 6.35
N VAL A 69 3.86 -11.27 5.30
CA VAL A 69 2.64 -12.08 5.39
C VAL A 69 2.96 -13.56 5.29
N ASN A 70 4.06 -13.90 4.65
CA ASN A 70 4.60 -15.26 4.56
C ASN A 70 6.10 -15.30 4.84
N LYS A 71 6.71 -16.48 4.78
CA LYS A 71 8.17 -16.70 4.93
C LYS A 71 8.75 -16.21 6.28
N TRP A 72 7.98 -16.31 7.33
CA TRP A 72 8.35 -15.87 8.69
C TRP A 72 9.56 -16.59 9.27
N ASP A 73 9.87 -17.78 8.79
CA ASP A 73 10.95 -18.67 9.24
C ASP A 73 12.30 -18.40 8.55
N LYS A 74 12.32 -17.49 7.57
CA LYS A 74 13.54 -17.12 6.85
C LYS A 74 14.41 -16.16 7.66
N GLU A 75 15.68 -16.08 7.30
CA GLU A 75 16.56 -15.03 7.80
C GLU A 75 16.09 -13.67 7.30
N TYR A 76 16.23 -12.65 8.16
CA TYR A 76 15.84 -11.29 7.82
C TYR A 76 17.05 -10.48 7.37
N THR A 77 16.82 -9.55 6.49
CA THR A 77 17.84 -8.61 6.00
C THR A 77 17.27 -7.19 5.94
N ARG A 78 18.14 -6.21 6.09
CA ARG A 78 17.78 -4.81 5.91
C ARG A 78 17.46 -4.55 4.44
N VAL A 79 16.35 -3.88 4.16
CA VAL A 79 15.90 -3.56 2.82
C VAL A 79 15.30 -2.16 2.75
N ASN A 80 15.30 -1.58 1.56
CA ASN A 80 14.43 -0.49 1.15
C ASN A 80 13.31 -1.08 0.28
N ILE A 81 12.13 -0.45 0.26
CA ILE A 81 11.02 -0.90 -0.55
C ILE A 81 10.77 0.14 -1.63
N GLY A 82 10.75 -0.27 -2.88
CA GLY A 82 10.48 0.58 -4.04
C GLY A 82 9.18 0.17 -4.74
N GLY A 83 8.37 1.17 -5.12
CA GLY A 83 7.22 0.98 -5.98
C GLY A 83 7.57 0.98 -7.47
N ILE A 84 6.56 0.82 -8.31
CA ILE A 84 6.73 0.69 -9.77
C ILE A 84 6.47 1.99 -10.55
N SER A 85 6.18 3.09 -9.88
CA SER A 85 6.01 4.38 -10.57
C SER A 85 7.35 5.03 -10.91
N CYS A 86 7.34 6.03 -11.79
CA CYS A 86 8.55 6.79 -12.14
C CYS A 86 8.87 7.92 -11.17
N ASP A 87 8.08 8.11 -10.12
CA ASP A 87 8.28 9.16 -9.14
C ASP A 87 9.43 8.81 -8.19
N HIS A 88 10.29 9.80 -7.92
CA HIS A 88 11.43 9.62 -7.01
C HIS A 88 11.02 9.36 -5.55
N SER A 89 9.79 9.71 -5.17
CA SER A 89 9.24 9.49 -3.83
C SER A 89 8.51 8.15 -3.67
N ASP A 90 8.51 7.31 -4.72
CA ASP A 90 7.82 6.02 -4.70
C ASP A 90 8.65 4.95 -3.99
N TYR A 91 8.95 5.19 -2.73
CA TYR A 91 9.70 4.27 -1.89
C TYR A 91 9.29 4.37 -0.41
N TYR A 92 9.67 3.34 0.35
CA TYR A 92 9.56 3.29 1.80
C TYR A 92 10.87 2.73 2.37
N ASN A 93 11.58 3.53 3.14
CA ASN A 93 12.88 3.13 3.66
C ASN A 93 13.08 3.50 5.13
N SER A 94 14.20 3.02 5.68
CA SER A 94 14.59 3.28 7.06
C SER A 94 15.12 4.69 7.32
N GLU A 95 15.67 5.35 6.32
CA GLU A 95 16.35 6.64 6.50
C GLU A 95 15.37 7.75 6.78
N ASP A 96 14.34 7.89 5.95
CA ASP A 96 13.30 8.90 6.12
C ASP A 96 12.43 8.64 7.36
N MET A 97 12.25 7.36 7.72
CA MET A 97 11.41 6.96 8.83
C MET A 97 12.16 6.78 10.16
N ASN A 98 13.48 6.96 10.19
CA ASN A 98 14.33 6.66 11.35
C ASN A 98 14.13 5.25 11.94
N GLN A 99 13.75 4.30 11.13
CA GLN A 99 13.56 2.89 11.50
C GLN A 99 14.07 2.00 10.38
N GLU A 100 14.86 1.02 10.74
CA GLU A 100 15.33 0.02 9.78
C GLU A 100 14.19 -0.92 9.40
N VAL A 101 14.00 -1.13 8.10
CA VAL A 101 13.08 -2.13 7.56
C VAL A 101 13.85 -3.43 7.39
N HIS A 102 13.40 -4.47 8.10
CA HIS A 102 13.95 -5.81 7.99
C HIS A 102 12.86 -6.77 7.50
N LEU A 103 13.13 -7.47 6.41
CA LEU A 103 12.21 -8.42 5.79
C LEU A 103 12.92 -9.76 5.51
N PRO A 104 12.16 -10.86 5.37
CA PRO A 104 12.71 -12.15 4.97
C PRO A 104 13.54 -12.07 3.70
N ARG A 105 14.67 -12.75 3.69
CA ARG A 105 15.50 -12.89 2.49
C ARG A 105 14.79 -13.69 1.42
N ILE A 106 14.86 -13.21 0.19
CA ILE A 106 14.40 -13.93 -1.00
C ILE A 106 15.64 -14.40 -1.79
N ASP A 107 15.65 -15.64 -2.24
CA ASP A 107 16.80 -16.26 -2.90
C ASP A 107 16.60 -16.47 -4.40
N GLY A 108 15.49 -16.00 -4.96
CA GLY A 108 15.12 -16.15 -6.36
C GLY A 108 14.78 -17.58 -6.80
N LYS A 109 14.84 -18.57 -5.90
CA LYS A 109 14.45 -19.97 -6.12
C LYS A 109 13.05 -20.26 -5.61
N ASP A 110 12.54 -19.41 -4.75
CA ASP A 110 11.20 -19.52 -4.21
C ASP A 110 10.18 -19.39 -5.33
N LYS A 111 9.27 -20.35 -5.46
CA LYS A 111 8.19 -20.30 -6.46
C LYS A 111 7.12 -19.28 -6.08
N GLU A 112 6.94 -19.04 -4.81
CA GLU A 112 6.00 -18.10 -4.26
C GLU A 112 6.72 -16.79 -3.90
N PRO A 113 6.18 -15.61 -4.29
CA PRO A 113 6.76 -14.33 -3.91
C PRO A 113 6.70 -14.12 -2.39
N LEU A 114 7.51 -13.19 -1.90
CA LEU A 114 7.34 -12.64 -0.57
C LEU A 114 6.17 -11.65 -0.62
N TYR A 115 5.19 -11.84 0.26
CA TYR A 115 4.11 -10.89 0.49
C TYR A 115 4.42 -10.04 1.72
N ILE A 116 4.24 -8.74 1.60
CA ILE A 116 4.39 -7.79 2.69
C ILE A 116 3.09 -7.04 2.93
N GLY A 117 2.78 -6.74 4.17
CA GLY A 117 1.57 -6.03 4.56
C GLY A 117 1.89 -4.73 5.27
N PHE A 118 1.29 -3.64 4.81
CA PHE A 118 1.19 -2.39 5.52
C PHE A 118 -0.14 -2.36 6.25
N PHE A 119 -0.10 -2.30 7.58
CA PHE A 119 -1.27 -2.34 8.45
C PHE A 119 -1.58 -0.93 8.97
N HIS A 120 -2.80 -0.75 9.50
CA HIS A 120 -3.34 0.54 9.93
C HIS A 120 -3.60 1.51 8.77
N THR A 121 -4.02 0.98 7.63
CA THR A 121 -4.31 1.74 6.41
C THR A 121 -5.80 1.99 6.17
N GLY A 122 -6.66 1.81 7.19
CA GLY A 122 -8.12 1.92 7.07
C GLY A 122 -8.67 3.34 6.92
N ALA A 123 -7.81 4.37 7.05
CA ALA A 123 -8.19 5.77 6.85
C ALA A 123 -7.28 6.42 5.81
N TYR A 124 -7.86 7.21 4.92
CA TYR A 124 -7.20 7.95 3.84
C TYR A 124 -6.56 7.03 2.79
N GLN A 125 -5.30 6.83 2.82
CA GLN A 125 -4.45 5.95 2.01
C GLN A 125 -4.96 5.73 0.57
N ASP A 126 -5.09 4.49 0.14
CA ASP A 126 -5.52 4.15 -1.22
C ASP A 126 -6.88 4.77 -1.60
N SER A 127 -7.80 4.94 -0.65
CA SER A 127 -9.11 5.52 -0.90
C SER A 127 -9.09 6.99 -1.33
N ILE A 128 -8.08 7.76 -0.97
CA ILE A 128 -7.92 9.17 -1.39
C ILE A 128 -7.07 9.33 -2.64
N SER A 129 -6.40 8.28 -3.10
CA SER A 129 -5.50 8.32 -4.27
C SER A 129 -6.20 8.07 -5.60
N GLY A 130 -7.53 8.20 -5.67
CA GLY A 130 -8.30 8.02 -6.91
C GLY A 130 -8.98 6.66 -7.02
N TYR A 131 -9.72 6.26 -5.98
CA TYR A 131 -10.52 5.03 -6.00
C TYR A 131 -11.40 4.94 -7.24
N GLY A 132 -11.28 3.84 -8.00
CA GLY A 132 -12.05 3.59 -9.22
C GLY A 132 -11.74 4.54 -10.40
N GLY A 133 -10.80 5.48 -10.24
CA GLY A 133 -10.36 6.42 -11.24
C GLY A 133 -8.97 6.12 -11.80
N ILE A 134 -8.31 7.16 -12.29
CA ILE A 134 -6.92 7.11 -12.75
C ILE A 134 -6.02 7.54 -11.60
N LYS A 135 -5.10 6.66 -11.24
CA LYS A 135 -4.07 6.93 -10.26
C LYS A 135 -2.81 7.46 -10.92
N HIS A 136 -1.90 7.99 -10.12
CA HIS A 136 -0.57 8.43 -10.56
C HIS A 136 0.14 7.32 -11.37
N CYS A 137 0.78 7.69 -12.46
CA CYS A 137 1.45 6.80 -13.42
C CYS A 137 0.55 5.69 -13.99
N LEU A 138 -0.76 5.88 -14.01
CA LEU A 138 -1.73 4.87 -14.51
C LEU A 138 -1.61 3.50 -13.82
N ILE A 139 -1.17 3.48 -12.58
CA ILE A 139 -1.10 2.25 -11.79
C ILE A 139 -2.54 1.79 -11.48
N PRO A 140 -2.92 0.55 -11.81
CA PRO A 140 -4.27 0.07 -11.58
C PRO A 140 -4.60 -0.04 -10.08
N SER A 141 -5.87 0.14 -9.74
CA SER A 141 -6.34 -0.12 -8.37
C SER A 141 -6.25 -1.62 -8.07
N PRO A 142 -5.79 -1.99 -6.87
CA PRO A 142 -5.75 -3.39 -6.44
C PRO A 142 -7.14 -3.96 -6.21
N LYS A 143 -7.23 -5.27 -6.01
CA LYS A 143 -8.44 -5.94 -5.52
C LYS A 143 -8.72 -5.52 -4.08
N TYR A 144 -10.01 -5.26 -3.77
CA TYR A 144 -10.46 -4.95 -2.41
C TYR A 144 -11.21 -6.12 -1.82
N ILE A 145 -10.79 -6.57 -0.68
CA ILE A 145 -11.36 -7.71 0.05
C ILE A 145 -11.85 -7.21 1.40
N LEU A 146 -13.10 -7.51 1.73
CA LEU A 146 -13.64 -7.36 3.08
C LEU A 146 -13.40 -8.65 3.84
N VAL A 147 -12.77 -8.56 4.99
CA VAL A 147 -12.61 -9.66 5.94
C VAL A 147 -13.54 -9.42 7.10
N ASP A 148 -14.40 -10.37 7.38
CA ASP A 148 -15.38 -10.28 8.45
C ASP A 148 -15.39 -11.59 9.28
N ARG A 149 -16.17 -11.61 10.34
CA ARG A 149 -16.24 -12.70 11.30
C ARG A 149 -17.68 -13.10 11.53
N ASP A 150 -17.98 -14.38 11.37
CA ASP A 150 -19.31 -14.92 11.66
C ASP A 150 -19.61 -14.95 13.17
N GLU A 151 -20.89 -15.25 13.52
CA GLU A 151 -21.33 -15.38 14.91
C GLU A 151 -20.60 -16.49 15.70
N LYS A 152 -19.99 -17.45 15.00
CA LYS A 152 -19.21 -18.55 15.59
C LYS A 152 -17.73 -18.18 15.75
N GLY A 153 -17.33 -17.03 15.24
CA GLY A 153 -15.98 -16.53 15.31
C GLY A 153 -15.06 -16.96 14.17
N ASN A 154 -15.57 -17.59 13.12
CA ASN A 154 -14.78 -17.93 11.94
C ASN A 154 -14.62 -16.71 11.05
N TYR A 155 -13.44 -16.51 10.50
CA TYR A 155 -13.19 -15.48 9.50
C TYR A 155 -13.66 -15.93 8.13
N PHE A 156 -14.21 -15.00 7.38
CA PHE A 156 -14.53 -15.16 5.96
C PHE A 156 -14.19 -13.88 5.21
N ASP A 157 -13.97 -14.01 3.92
CA ASP A 157 -13.66 -12.90 3.04
C ASP A 157 -14.73 -12.74 1.94
N THR A 158 -14.86 -11.52 1.46
CA THR A 158 -15.74 -11.18 0.34
C THR A 158 -15.04 -10.17 -0.56
N VAL A 159 -15.02 -10.44 -1.86
CA VAL A 159 -14.51 -9.48 -2.82
C VAL A 159 -15.48 -8.28 -2.88
N TYR A 160 -14.98 -7.13 -2.43
CA TYR A 160 -15.70 -5.86 -2.49
C TYR A 160 -15.59 -5.22 -3.88
N SER A 161 -14.40 -5.25 -4.44
CA SER A 161 -14.13 -4.77 -5.79
C SER A 161 -12.98 -5.58 -6.40
N GLU A 162 -13.14 -6.00 -7.64
CA GLU A 162 -12.04 -6.62 -8.40
C GLU A 162 -10.96 -5.57 -8.73
N GLU A 163 -9.76 -6.06 -9.04
CA GLU A 163 -8.68 -5.21 -9.51
C GLU A 163 -9.05 -4.50 -10.81
N GLN A 164 -8.52 -3.31 -10.97
CA GLN A 164 -8.81 -2.48 -12.15
C GLN A 164 -8.14 -3.06 -13.39
N GLN A 165 -8.95 -3.39 -14.39
CA GLN A 165 -8.49 -3.96 -15.64
C GLN A 165 -8.07 -2.89 -16.65
N VAL A 166 -7.12 -3.21 -17.54
CA VAL A 166 -6.61 -2.31 -18.59
C VAL A 166 -7.75 -1.72 -19.43
N GLY A 167 -8.73 -2.53 -19.82
CA GLY A 167 -9.89 -2.07 -20.59
C GLY A 167 -10.72 -1.01 -19.88
N HIS A 168 -10.85 -1.11 -18.54
CA HIS A 168 -11.51 -0.09 -17.72
C HIS A 168 -10.69 1.22 -17.72
N MET A 169 -9.38 1.13 -17.56
CA MET A 169 -8.49 2.29 -17.56
C MET A 169 -8.52 3.02 -18.92
N LEU A 170 -8.50 2.28 -20.02
CA LEU A 170 -8.63 2.85 -21.36
C LEU A 170 -9.94 3.59 -21.57
N LYS A 171 -11.05 3.06 -21.05
CA LYS A 171 -12.35 3.76 -21.09
C LYS A 171 -12.33 5.08 -20.33
N ILE A 172 -11.73 5.13 -19.13
CA ILE A 172 -11.60 6.35 -18.34
C ILE A 172 -10.75 7.38 -19.10
N LEU A 173 -9.74 6.95 -19.83
CA LEU A 173 -8.89 7.80 -20.68
C LEU A 173 -9.59 8.27 -21.97
N GLY A 174 -10.83 7.81 -22.24
CA GLY A 174 -11.60 8.19 -23.42
C GLY A 174 -11.35 7.33 -24.66
N TYR A 175 -10.59 6.23 -24.54
CA TYR A 175 -10.41 5.28 -25.63
C TYR A 175 -11.65 4.40 -25.78
N LYS A 176 -12.02 4.14 -27.04
CA LYS A 176 -13.06 3.16 -27.37
C LYS A 176 -12.37 1.81 -27.56
N ALA A 177 -12.74 0.83 -26.73
CA ALA A 177 -12.13 -0.50 -26.74
C ALA A 177 -12.22 -1.19 -28.10
N GLU A 178 -13.27 -0.90 -28.88
CA GLU A 178 -13.52 -1.50 -30.20
C GLU A 178 -12.59 -1.01 -31.29
N GLU A 179 -11.95 0.15 -31.15
CA GLU A 179 -11.11 0.76 -32.19
C GLU A 179 -9.62 0.40 -32.10
N HIS A 180 -9.16 -0.18 -30.97
CA HIS A 180 -7.73 -0.33 -30.70
C HIS A 180 -7.30 -1.74 -30.26
N LEU A 181 -8.24 -2.69 -30.15
CA LEU A 181 -7.96 -4.05 -29.69
C LEU A 181 -8.02 -5.11 -30.80
N ASP A 182 -8.14 -4.72 -32.10
CA ASP A 182 -8.00 -5.63 -33.21
C ASP A 182 -6.58 -6.22 -33.22
N GLY A 183 -6.42 -7.37 -32.57
CA GLY A 183 -5.15 -8.10 -32.48
C GLY A 183 -4.65 -8.43 -31.08
N MET A 184 -5.25 -7.90 -30.02
CA MET A 184 -4.96 -8.31 -28.64
C MET A 184 -6.08 -9.19 -28.09
N THR A 185 -5.91 -10.49 -28.13
CA THR A 185 -6.73 -11.43 -27.36
C THR A 185 -6.40 -11.20 -25.89
N LEU A 186 -7.32 -10.55 -25.17
CA LEU A 186 -7.30 -10.52 -23.71
C LEU A 186 -7.75 -11.92 -23.25
N GLU A 187 -6.81 -12.82 -23.04
CA GLU A 187 -7.08 -14.04 -22.29
C GLU A 187 -7.34 -13.63 -20.82
N SER A 188 -8.51 -14.01 -20.37
CA SER A 188 -9.04 -13.80 -19.01
C SER A 188 -8.28 -14.63 -17.97
#